data_50b56d285954f9dc93ac5c90bc1b8e5a
#
_entry.id   50b56d285954f9dc93ac5c90bc1b8e5a
#
_cell.length_a   1.000
_cell.length_b   1.000
_cell.length_c   1.000
_cell.angle_alpha   90.00
_cell.angle_beta   90.00
_cell.angle_gamma   90.00
#
_symmetry.space_group_name_H-M   'P 1'
#
loop_
_entity.id
_entity.type
_entity.pdbx_description
1 polymer ?
#
loop_
_entity_poly.entity_id
_entity_poly.type
_entity_poly.pdbx_seq_one_letter_code
_entity_poly.pdbx_strand_id
1 'polypeptide(L)'
;MKYLILIAALFVSLPSIAGDVDVGKAGATVCAGCHGLDGISTTPGFPNLAGQDLTYLKNQLKAFREKTRTGEQAAIMYGMAEGLSDEDIDNLASYFSSLKQP
;
A
#
# COMPACT_ATOMS: atom_id res chain seq x y z
N MET A 1 20.63 52.01 -17.36
CA MET A 1 20.94 50.57 -17.38
C MET A 1 19.79 49.77 -16.78
N LYS A 2 19.17 48.92 -17.54
CA LYS A 2 18.11 48.06 -17.04
C LYS A 2 18.78 46.73 -16.60
N TYR A 3 18.75 46.45 -15.32
CA TYR A 3 19.22 45.17 -14.82
C TYR A 3 18.12 44.17 -14.97
N LEU A 4 18.35 43.11 -15.79
CA LEU A 4 17.46 41.98 -15.86
C LEU A 4 17.75 41.04 -14.69
N ILE A 5 16.85 41.01 -13.70
CA ILE A 5 16.94 40.05 -12.61
C ILE A 5 16.32 38.74 -13.12
N LEU A 6 17.17 37.79 -13.48
CA LEU A 6 16.73 36.42 -13.74
C LEU A 6 16.47 35.76 -12.40
N ILE A 7 15.18 35.65 -12.02
CA ILE A 7 14.77 34.81 -10.90
C ILE A 7 14.75 33.38 -11.41
N ALA A 8 15.78 32.59 -11.06
CA ALA A 8 15.77 31.16 -11.28
C ALA A 8 14.76 30.55 -10.31
N ALA A 9 13.63 30.09 -10.82
CA ALA A 9 12.69 29.31 -10.03
C ALA A 9 13.33 27.96 -9.71
N LEU A 10 13.70 27.77 -8.45
CA LEU A 10 14.17 26.49 -7.95
C LEU A 10 12.95 25.58 -7.80
N PHE A 11 12.81 24.62 -8.71
CA PHE A 11 11.83 23.55 -8.53
C PHE A 11 12.42 22.55 -7.54
N VAL A 12 11.97 22.60 -6.30
CA VAL A 12 12.26 21.54 -5.34
C VAL A 12 11.26 20.42 -5.60
N SER A 13 11.73 19.33 -6.17
CA SER A 13 10.95 18.09 -6.24
C SER A 13 10.81 17.55 -4.82
N LEU A 14 9.62 17.71 -4.22
CA LEU A 14 9.29 17.00 -3.00
C LEU A 14 9.22 15.51 -3.30
N PRO A 15 9.83 14.64 -2.46
CA PRO A 15 9.66 13.21 -2.63
C PRO A 15 8.17 12.88 -2.58
N SER A 16 7.70 12.10 -3.55
CA SER A 16 6.33 11.61 -3.55
C SER A 16 6.13 10.75 -2.31
N ILE A 17 5.09 11.06 -1.51
CA ILE A 17 4.65 10.24 -0.37
C ILE A 17 3.80 9.06 -0.82
N ALA A 18 3.49 8.97 -2.12
CA ALA A 18 2.83 7.80 -2.71
C ALA A 18 3.83 6.63 -2.73
N GLY A 19 3.35 5.44 -2.39
CA GLY A 19 4.14 4.22 -2.49
C GLY A 19 4.48 3.87 -3.94
N ASP A 20 5.44 2.98 -4.10
CA ASP A 20 5.87 2.45 -5.39
C ASP A 20 5.06 1.19 -5.73
N VAL A 21 4.29 1.23 -6.82
CA VAL A 21 3.45 0.12 -7.27
C VAL A 21 4.27 -1.12 -7.63
N ASP A 22 5.42 -0.96 -8.28
CA ASP A 22 6.26 -2.09 -8.69
C ASP A 22 6.93 -2.76 -7.49
N VAL A 23 7.41 -1.98 -6.54
CA VAL A 23 7.94 -2.50 -5.28
C VAL A 23 6.82 -3.18 -4.47
N GLY A 24 5.64 -2.60 -4.44
CA GLY A 24 4.46 -3.18 -3.80
C GLY A 24 4.06 -4.51 -4.43
N LYS A 25 4.11 -4.62 -5.76
CA LYS A 25 3.84 -5.86 -6.47
C LYS A 25 4.80 -6.97 -6.05
N ALA A 26 6.10 -6.68 -5.97
CA ALA A 26 7.09 -7.65 -5.53
C ALA A 26 6.84 -8.09 -4.07
N GLY A 27 6.52 -7.15 -3.19
CA GLY A 27 6.21 -7.42 -1.78
C GLY A 27 4.89 -8.18 -1.58
N ALA A 28 3.94 -8.01 -2.48
CA ALA A 28 2.62 -8.64 -2.40
C ALA A 28 2.62 -10.14 -2.68
N THR A 29 3.75 -10.72 -3.13
CA THR A 29 3.85 -12.16 -3.41
C THR A 29 3.45 -13.00 -2.19
N VAL A 30 3.80 -12.58 -1.00
CA VAL A 30 3.44 -13.29 0.25
C VAL A 30 1.95 -13.16 0.60
N CYS A 31 1.25 -12.22 0.01
CA CYS A 31 -0.19 -12.01 0.21
C CYS A 31 -1.04 -12.87 -0.73
N ALA A 32 -0.44 -13.30 -1.84
CA ALA A 32 -1.15 -13.93 -2.95
C ALA A 32 -1.81 -15.26 -2.59
N GLY A 33 -1.22 -16.02 -1.66
CA GLY A 33 -1.76 -17.32 -1.25
C GLY A 33 -3.17 -17.24 -0.65
N CYS A 34 -3.50 -16.11 -0.02
CA CYS A 34 -4.80 -15.88 0.60
C CYS A 34 -5.65 -14.88 -0.19
N HIS A 35 -5.04 -13.84 -0.73
CA HIS A 35 -5.76 -12.73 -1.38
C HIS A 35 -5.75 -12.78 -2.91
N GLY A 36 -5.09 -13.77 -3.50
CA GLY A 36 -4.94 -13.88 -4.94
C GLY A 36 -3.76 -13.07 -5.50
N LEU A 37 -3.16 -13.56 -6.57
CA LEU A 37 -2.00 -12.91 -7.19
C LEU A 37 -2.32 -11.53 -7.76
N ASP A 38 -3.55 -11.33 -8.19
CA ASP A 38 -4.12 -10.08 -8.70
C ASP A 38 -4.99 -9.34 -7.68
N GLY A 39 -4.92 -9.72 -6.41
CA GLY A 39 -5.73 -9.15 -5.34
C GLY A 39 -7.19 -9.60 -5.34
N ILE A 40 -7.52 -10.63 -6.12
CA ILE A 40 -8.85 -11.24 -6.16
C ILE A 40 -8.75 -12.63 -5.52
N SER A 41 -9.34 -12.78 -4.35
CA SER A 41 -9.28 -14.01 -3.58
C SER A 41 -10.09 -15.11 -4.25
N THR A 42 -9.52 -16.32 -4.29
CA THR A 42 -10.24 -17.54 -4.68
C THR A 42 -10.60 -18.41 -3.47
N THR A 43 -10.20 -18.01 -2.28
CA THR A 43 -10.42 -18.74 -1.05
C THR A 43 -11.53 -18.07 -0.23
N PRO A 44 -12.63 -18.77 0.10
CA PRO A 44 -13.68 -18.21 0.94
C PRO A 44 -13.15 -17.72 2.30
N GLY A 45 -13.63 -16.58 2.73
CA GLY A 45 -13.24 -15.95 4.00
C GLY A 45 -12.06 -15.00 3.91
N PHE A 46 -11.30 -15.02 2.81
CA PHE A 46 -10.25 -14.03 2.55
C PHE A 46 -10.77 -12.97 1.58
N PRO A 47 -10.66 -11.67 1.91
CA PRO A 47 -11.25 -10.62 1.08
C PRO A 47 -10.41 -10.32 -0.15
N ASN A 48 -11.08 -9.78 -1.18
CA ASN A 48 -10.41 -9.14 -2.30
C ASN A 48 -9.74 -7.84 -1.83
N LEU A 49 -8.55 -7.56 -2.36
CA LEU A 49 -7.81 -6.33 -2.10
C LEU A 49 -7.73 -5.44 -3.34
N ALA A 50 -7.98 -6.00 -4.52
CA ALA A 50 -7.88 -5.28 -5.79
C ALA A 50 -8.83 -4.08 -5.84
N GLY A 51 -8.28 -2.90 -6.16
CA GLY A 51 -9.05 -1.67 -6.31
C GLY A 51 -9.62 -1.09 -5.03
N GLN A 52 -9.19 -1.59 -3.87
CA GLN A 52 -9.59 -1.01 -2.58
C GLN A 52 -8.94 0.36 -2.40
N ASP A 53 -9.59 1.23 -1.65
CA ASP A 53 -9.11 2.58 -1.36
C ASP A 53 -7.71 2.55 -0.73
N LEU A 54 -6.80 3.39 -1.27
CA LEU A 54 -5.42 3.47 -0.83
C LEU A 54 -5.29 3.77 0.67
N THR A 55 -5.98 4.79 1.14
CA THR A 55 -5.92 5.21 2.55
C THR A 55 -6.49 4.14 3.46
N TYR A 56 -7.59 3.51 3.05
CA TYR A 56 -8.19 2.40 3.79
C TYR A 56 -7.19 1.23 3.92
N LEU A 57 -6.56 0.81 2.83
CA LEU A 57 -5.56 -0.26 2.85
C LEU A 57 -4.40 0.05 3.79
N LYS A 58 -3.86 1.28 3.71
CA LYS A 58 -2.78 1.72 4.59
C LYS A 58 -3.19 1.64 6.06
N ASN A 59 -4.36 2.17 6.39
CA ASN A 59 -4.86 2.19 7.75
C ASN A 59 -5.11 0.78 8.29
N GLN A 60 -5.63 -0.12 7.44
CA GLN A 60 -5.88 -1.50 7.86
C GLN A 60 -4.59 -2.30 8.06
N LEU A 61 -3.60 -2.16 7.19
CA LEU A 61 -2.30 -2.79 7.39
C LEU A 61 -1.62 -2.31 8.68
N LYS A 62 -1.69 -1.02 8.98
CA LYS A 62 -1.19 -0.46 10.25
C LYS A 62 -1.96 -1.02 11.45
N ALA A 63 -3.28 -1.13 11.35
CA ALA A 63 -4.12 -1.67 12.41
C ALA A 63 -3.83 -3.15 12.69
N PHE A 64 -3.53 -3.94 11.67
CA PHE A 64 -3.07 -5.32 11.86
C PHE A 64 -1.67 -5.38 12.48
N ARG A 65 -0.74 -4.55 12.01
CA ARG A 65 0.61 -4.47 12.56
C ARG A 65 0.59 -4.12 14.05
N GLU A 66 -0.27 -3.19 14.45
CA GLU A 66 -0.45 -2.70 15.82
C GLU A 66 -1.44 -3.55 16.63
N LYS A 67 -2.08 -4.54 16.02
CA LYS A 67 -3.07 -5.45 16.63
C LYS A 67 -4.29 -4.71 17.20
N THR A 68 -4.67 -3.58 16.59
CA THR A 68 -5.85 -2.82 16.97
C THR A 68 -7.11 -3.25 16.21
N ARG A 69 -6.95 -3.87 15.04
CA ARG A 69 -8.06 -4.49 14.35
C ARG A 69 -8.27 -5.91 14.84
N THR A 70 -9.51 -6.25 15.18
CA THR A 70 -9.91 -7.57 15.70
C THR A 70 -10.86 -8.26 14.74
N GLY A 71 -11.11 -9.53 14.94
CA GLY A 71 -12.01 -10.36 14.14
C GLY A 71 -11.49 -11.80 14.06
N GLU A 72 -12.30 -12.71 13.49
CA GLU A 72 -11.98 -14.14 13.54
C GLU A 72 -10.66 -14.51 12.90
N GLN A 73 -10.24 -13.84 11.82
CA GLN A 73 -9.01 -14.13 11.10
C GLN A 73 -7.95 -13.05 11.27
N ALA A 74 -8.18 -12.08 12.15
CA ALA A 74 -7.26 -10.97 12.36
C ALA A 74 -5.86 -11.43 12.78
N ALA A 75 -5.77 -12.48 13.59
CA ALA A 75 -4.48 -13.02 14.05
C ALA A 75 -3.57 -13.48 12.91
N ILE A 76 -4.13 -13.97 11.81
CA ILE A 76 -3.36 -14.34 10.61
C ILE A 76 -2.69 -13.09 10.05
N MET A 77 -3.44 -12.00 9.93
CA MET A 77 -2.90 -10.74 9.44
C MET A 77 -1.92 -10.09 10.41
N TYR A 78 -2.02 -10.31 11.71
CA TYR A 78 -1.01 -9.84 12.67
C TYR A 78 0.37 -10.40 12.34
N GLY A 79 0.44 -11.71 12.09
CA GLY A 79 1.68 -12.37 11.70
C GLY A 79 2.23 -11.87 10.36
N MET A 80 1.33 -11.56 9.42
CA MET A 80 1.72 -11.05 8.10
C MET A 80 2.18 -9.58 8.14
N ALA A 81 1.60 -8.77 8.99
CA ALA A 81 1.82 -7.33 9.02
C ALA A 81 2.90 -6.88 10.01
N GLU A 82 3.26 -7.68 11.01
CA GLU A 82 4.14 -7.26 12.09
C GLU A 82 5.53 -6.82 11.61
N GLY A 83 6.04 -7.41 10.55
CA GLY A 83 7.35 -7.09 9.97
C GLY A 83 7.33 -5.97 8.93
N LEU A 84 6.16 -5.40 8.62
CA LEU A 84 6.05 -4.36 7.59
C LEU A 84 6.49 -3.00 8.14
N SER A 85 7.36 -2.31 7.39
CA SER A 85 7.65 -0.90 7.62
C SER A 85 6.50 -0.02 7.10
N ASP A 86 6.50 1.27 7.46
CA ASP A 86 5.55 2.23 6.87
C ASP A 86 5.73 2.32 5.36
N GLU A 87 6.96 2.25 4.86
CA GLU A 87 7.25 2.23 3.43
C GLU A 87 6.67 0.97 2.75
N ASP A 88 6.84 -0.20 3.35
CA ASP A 88 6.25 -1.46 2.84
C ASP A 88 4.73 -1.33 2.74
N ILE A 89 4.09 -0.77 3.75
CA ILE A 89 2.64 -0.55 3.79
C ILE A 89 2.22 0.40 2.67
N ASP A 90 2.93 1.50 2.47
CA ASP A 90 2.64 2.44 1.39
C ASP A 90 2.76 1.78 0.02
N ASN A 91 3.80 0.99 -0.20
CA ASN A 91 4.02 0.28 -1.45
C ASN A 91 2.94 -0.79 -1.72
N LEU A 92 2.63 -1.60 -0.72
CA LEU A 92 1.57 -2.62 -0.82
C LEU A 92 0.21 -2.01 -1.09
N ALA A 93 -0.15 -0.97 -0.36
CA ALA A 93 -1.42 -0.27 -0.53
C ALA A 93 -1.51 0.38 -1.92
N SER A 94 -0.43 0.96 -2.42
CA SER A 94 -0.36 1.54 -3.77
C SER A 94 -0.54 0.48 -4.84
N TYR A 95 0.06 -0.69 -4.68
CA TYR A 95 -0.10 -1.80 -5.62
C TYR A 95 -1.55 -2.29 -5.65
N PHE A 96 -2.12 -2.70 -4.52
CA PHE A 96 -3.46 -3.25 -4.49
C PHE A 96 -4.54 -2.24 -4.91
N SER A 97 -4.41 -0.99 -4.50
CA SER A 97 -5.37 0.06 -4.90
C SER A 97 -5.33 0.34 -6.41
N SER A 98 -4.19 0.11 -7.07
CA SER A 98 -4.02 0.30 -8.50
C SER A 98 -4.67 -0.80 -9.35
N LEU A 99 -4.97 -1.94 -8.75
CA LEU A 99 -5.53 -3.09 -9.45
C LEU A 99 -7.02 -2.89 -9.77
N LYS A 100 -7.46 -3.49 -10.87
CA LYS A 100 -8.85 -3.43 -11.27
C LYS A 100 -9.71 -4.29 -10.37
N GLN A 101 -10.83 -3.73 -9.90
CA GLN A 101 -11.86 -4.50 -9.19
C GLN A 101 -12.48 -5.56 -10.10
N PRO A 102 -12.92 -6.68 -9.51
CA PRO A 102 -13.63 -7.71 -10.27
C PRO A 102 -14.98 -7.23 -10.78
#